data_1c682380f5716de8f3c315d67961c059
#
_entry.id   1c682380f5716de8f3c315d67961c059
#
_cell.length_a   1.000
_cell.length_b   1.000
_cell.length_c   1.000
_cell.angle_alpha   90.00
_cell.angle_beta   90.00
_cell.angle_gamma   90.00
#
_symmetry.space_group_name_H-M   'P 1'
#
loop_
_entity.id
_entity.type
_entity.pdbx_description
1 polymer ?
#
loop_
_entity_poly.entity_id
_entity_poly.type
_entity_poly.pdbx_seq_one_letter_code
_entity_poly.pdbx_strand_id
1 'polypeptide(L)'
;PDGGPAGSQITSVIQDRANELLAGGLREVRRVRYPAARGASTTAVFDFLGEYVAQLPAVVDLDVIRVAGIRIGADPLGGASVAYWGEIAERYGLDLTVVNPDVDATFRFMTLDWDGRIRMDCSSPYAMASLIDRAAEFAIATGNDTDSDRHGIVTPDAGLLDPNHYLAVAIDYLYRHRADWPSGAAVGKTMVSSSIIDRVAGAAGRTLTEVPVGFKWFVPGLLDGSIAFGGEESAGASFLCTDGRVWTTDKDGIILALLASEIAAVTGQSPGERYRDLAGQLGDPAYARIDAPATRAQKALLAKLSPDQVSVAELAGEPVLDRLTRAPGNGEPLGGIKVITESGWFAARPSGTEDVYKLYAESFAGPEHLARIQEEAQQILDGVLKEANGT
;
A
#
# COMPACT_ATOMS: atom_id res chain seq x y z
N PRO A 1 16.01 13.09 -7.41
CA PRO A 1 16.02 14.49 -6.94
C PRO A 1 14.86 14.78 -5.98
N ASP A 2 13.76 14.00 -6.08
CA ASP A 2 12.51 14.15 -5.33
C ASP A 2 12.36 13.15 -4.16
N GLY A 3 13.34 12.28 -3.93
CA GLY A 3 13.38 11.31 -2.84
C GLY A 3 12.48 10.09 -3.02
N GLY A 4 11.60 10.08 -4.02
CA GLY A 4 10.66 8.99 -4.27
C GLY A 4 11.13 8.01 -5.35
N PRO A 5 10.30 7.01 -5.67
CA PRO A 5 10.58 6.03 -6.72
C PRO A 5 10.74 6.70 -8.08
N ALA A 6 11.83 6.35 -8.78
CA ALA A 6 12.15 6.98 -10.05
C ALA A 6 11.13 6.64 -11.16
N GLY A 7 10.81 7.63 -11.98
CA GLY A 7 9.90 7.48 -13.12
C GLY A 7 10.42 6.53 -14.19
N SER A 8 9.51 5.97 -14.99
CA SER A 8 9.82 4.94 -16.01
C SER A 8 10.88 5.39 -17.03
N GLN A 9 10.92 6.68 -17.37
CA GLN A 9 11.92 7.23 -18.30
C GLN A 9 13.34 7.07 -17.75
N ILE A 10 13.54 7.34 -16.46
CA ILE A 10 14.85 7.22 -15.80
C ILE A 10 15.23 5.74 -15.64
N THR A 11 14.29 4.93 -15.14
CA THR A 11 14.55 3.50 -14.90
C THR A 11 14.83 2.73 -16.20
N SER A 12 14.18 3.08 -17.32
CA SER A 12 14.46 2.47 -18.63
C SER A 12 15.87 2.76 -19.10
N VAL A 13 16.34 4.01 -18.99
CA VAL A 13 17.72 4.38 -19.38
C VAL A 13 18.74 3.61 -18.53
N ILE A 14 18.49 3.50 -17.21
CA ILE A 14 19.37 2.73 -16.31
C ILE A 14 19.38 1.24 -16.68
N GLN A 15 18.19 0.66 -16.94
CA GLN A 15 18.03 -0.73 -17.32
C GLN A 15 18.74 -1.04 -18.64
N ASP A 16 18.55 -0.20 -19.66
CA ASP A 16 19.18 -0.38 -20.97
C ASP A 16 20.69 -0.34 -20.84
N ARG A 17 21.22 0.63 -20.09
CA ARG A 17 22.67 0.71 -19.82
C ARG A 17 23.20 -0.50 -19.04
N ALA A 18 22.45 -0.97 -18.05
CA ALA A 18 22.81 -2.18 -17.30
C ALA A 18 22.86 -3.42 -18.20
N ASN A 19 21.88 -3.57 -19.11
CA ASN A 19 21.83 -4.68 -20.07
C ASN A 19 22.99 -4.62 -21.07
N GLU A 20 23.37 -3.44 -21.57
CA GLU A 20 24.56 -3.26 -22.41
C GLU A 20 25.85 -3.72 -21.69
N LEU A 21 26.02 -3.30 -20.43
CA LEU A 21 27.18 -3.68 -19.61
C LEU A 21 27.22 -5.19 -19.38
N LEU A 22 26.06 -5.82 -19.10
CA LEU A 22 25.93 -7.27 -18.97
C LEU A 22 26.30 -7.99 -20.26
N ALA A 23 25.77 -7.56 -21.39
CA ALA A 23 26.09 -8.12 -22.72
C ALA A 23 27.59 -7.98 -23.04
N GLY A 24 28.22 -6.88 -22.62
CA GLY A 24 29.67 -6.65 -22.72
C GLY A 24 30.52 -7.44 -21.74
N GLY A 25 29.94 -8.33 -20.92
CA GLY A 25 30.64 -9.11 -19.90
C GLY A 25 31.20 -8.26 -18.76
N LEU A 26 30.58 -7.12 -18.47
CA LEU A 26 30.92 -6.17 -17.39
C LEU A 26 32.35 -5.56 -17.50
N ARG A 27 32.97 -5.59 -18.71
CA ARG A 27 34.35 -5.11 -18.91
C ARG A 27 34.53 -3.61 -18.67
N GLU A 28 33.46 -2.84 -18.87
CA GLU A 28 33.46 -1.40 -18.67
C GLU A 28 33.12 -0.99 -17.23
N VAL A 29 32.73 -1.95 -16.37
CA VAL A 29 32.38 -1.66 -14.98
C VAL A 29 33.66 -1.41 -14.17
N ARG A 30 33.86 -0.17 -13.77
CA ARG A 30 34.98 0.23 -12.92
C ARG A 30 34.73 -0.21 -11.48
N ARG A 31 35.65 -0.94 -10.90
CA ARG A 31 35.58 -1.40 -9.50
C ARG A 31 36.72 -0.84 -8.68
N VAL A 32 36.39 -0.42 -7.46
CA VAL A 32 37.36 0.06 -6.46
C VAL A 32 37.40 -0.95 -5.31
N ARG A 33 38.55 -1.19 -4.75
CA ARG A 33 38.70 -2.07 -3.57
C ARG A 33 37.95 -1.46 -2.39
N TYR A 34 37.24 -2.30 -1.63
CA TYR A 34 36.37 -1.88 -0.51
C TYR A 34 37.09 -0.92 0.49
N PRO A 35 38.32 -1.18 0.98
CA PRO A 35 39.00 -0.26 1.89
C PRO A 35 39.24 1.12 1.29
N ALA A 36 39.55 1.19 -0.02
CA ALA A 36 39.73 2.46 -0.72
C ALA A 36 38.39 3.22 -0.91
N ALA A 37 37.32 2.49 -1.24
CA ALA A 37 36.00 3.08 -1.34
C ALA A 37 35.50 3.62 0.01
N ARG A 38 35.67 2.84 1.09
CA ARG A 38 35.29 3.23 2.45
C ARG A 38 36.05 4.47 2.96
N GLY A 39 37.32 4.62 2.58
CA GLY A 39 38.19 5.76 2.95
C GLY A 39 38.09 6.95 1.99
N ALA A 40 37.27 6.90 0.95
CA ALA A 40 37.13 7.99 -0.01
C ALA A 40 36.41 9.20 0.61
N SER A 41 36.78 10.41 0.18
CA SER A 41 36.14 11.66 0.62
C SER A 41 34.66 11.78 0.24
N THR A 42 34.23 10.94 -0.69
CA THR A 42 32.83 10.84 -1.13
C THR A 42 31.99 9.84 -0.31
N THR A 43 32.62 9.15 0.66
CA THR A 43 31.95 8.18 1.54
C THR A 43 31.83 8.78 2.93
N ALA A 44 30.59 8.90 3.41
CA ALA A 44 30.29 9.40 4.75
C ALA A 44 29.40 8.40 5.51
N VAL A 45 29.43 8.47 6.84
CA VAL A 45 28.48 7.78 7.71
C VAL A 45 27.35 8.75 8.02
N PHE A 46 26.12 8.27 7.93
CA PHE A 46 24.93 9.04 8.26
C PHE A 46 24.05 8.24 9.24
N ASP A 47 23.53 8.90 10.26
CA ASP A 47 22.63 8.30 11.25
C ASP A 47 21.18 8.39 10.75
N PHE A 48 20.77 7.44 9.94
CA PHE A 48 19.40 7.38 9.42
C PHE A 48 18.38 7.16 10.54
N LEU A 49 18.70 6.34 11.54
CA LEU A 49 17.79 6.01 12.63
C LEU A 49 17.50 7.24 13.49
N GLY A 50 18.55 7.88 14.00
CA GLY A 50 18.38 9.03 14.88
C GLY A 50 17.69 10.21 14.21
N GLU A 51 18.04 10.49 12.95
CA GLU A 51 17.41 11.57 12.16
C GLU A 51 15.94 11.29 11.84
N TYR A 52 15.61 10.06 11.42
CA TYR A 52 14.22 9.68 11.13
C TYR A 52 13.35 9.78 12.39
N VAL A 53 13.79 9.16 13.50
CA VAL A 53 13.04 9.16 14.75
C VAL A 53 12.86 10.58 15.29
N ALA A 54 13.89 11.46 15.16
CA ALA A 54 13.80 12.84 15.60
C ALA A 54 12.73 13.66 14.88
N GLN A 55 12.37 13.30 13.64
CA GLN A 55 11.43 14.03 12.81
C GLN A 55 9.97 13.54 12.93
N LEU A 56 9.72 12.37 13.52
CA LEU A 56 8.37 11.79 13.66
C LEU A 56 7.31 12.74 14.25
N PRO A 57 7.62 13.64 15.23
CA PRO A 57 6.63 14.59 15.73
C PRO A 57 6.10 15.58 14.69
N ALA A 58 6.78 15.72 13.54
CA ALA A 58 6.26 16.56 12.46
C ALA A 58 5.07 15.92 11.72
N VAL A 59 4.87 14.61 11.84
CA VAL A 59 3.87 13.85 11.05
C VAL A 59 2.83 13.14 11.93
N VAL A 60 3.21 12.70 13.14
CA VAL A 60 2.34 12.01 14.11
C VAL A 60 2.44 12.69 15.47
N ASP A 61 1.32 12.85 16.14
CA ASP A 61 1.26 13.40 17.52
C ASP A 61 1.61 12.32 18.55
N LEU A 62 2.91 12.16 18.81
CA LEU A 62 3.42 11.17 19.76
C LEU A 62 3.11 11.54 21.22
N ASP A 63 2.89 12.81 21.52
CA ASP A 63 2.54 13.24 22.87
C ASP A 63 1.11 12.81 23.26
N VAL A 64 0.15 12.88 22.35
CA VAL A 64 -1.20 12.40 22.62
C VAL A 64 -1.23 10.89 22.84
N ILE A 65 -0.43 10.13 22.09
CA ILE A 65 -0.29 8.68 22.26
C ILE A 65 0.26 8.36 23.66
N ARG A 66 1.33 9.05 24.05
CA ARG A 66 1.98 8.90 25.36
C ARG A 66 1.02 9.24 26.51
N VAL A 67 0.34 10.39 26.42
CA VAL A 67 -0.57 10.87 27.47
C VAL A 67 -1.79 9.96 27.63
N ALA A 68 -2.32 9.42 26.51
CA ALA A 68 -3.41 8.46 26.54
C ALA A 68 -3.00 7.06 27.05
N GLY A 69 -1.68 6.79 27.16
CA GLY A 69 -1.18 5.51 27.65
C GLY A 69 -1.55 4.34 26.72
N ILE A 70 -1.53 4.56 25.41
CA ILE A 70 -1.84 3.51 24.42
C ILE A 70 -0.77 2.43 24.50
N ARG A 71 -1.18 1.20 24.82
CA ARG A 71 -0.29 0.03 24.77
C ARG A 71 -0.13 -0.44 23.35
N ILE A 72 1.10 -0.39 22.82
CA ILE A 72 1.43 -0.69 21.44
C ILE A 72 2.27 -1.96 21.36
N GLY A 73 1.87 -2.90 20.48
CA GLY A 73 2.70 -4.02 20.08
C GLY A 73 3.24 -3.78 18.66
N ALA A 74 4.56 -3.78 18.47
CA ALA A 74 5.15 -3.60 17.14
C ALA A 74 5.91 -4.86 16.71
N ASP A 75 5.57 -5.41 15.55
CA ASP A 75 6.27 -6.53 14.92
C ASP A 75 6.90 -6.08 13.60
N PRO A 76 8.21 -5.83 13.56
CA PRO A 76 8.92 -5.46 12.35
C PRO A 76 9.16 -6.63 11.39
N LEU A 77 8.61 -7.81 11.65
CA LEU A 77 8.79 -9.04 10.88
C LEU A 77 10.26 -9.34 10.52
N GLY A 78 11.19 -9.00 11.44
CA GLY A 78 12.63 -9.16 11.26
C GLY A 78 13.27 -8.22 10.23
N GLY A 79 12.57 -7.16 9.87
CA GLY A 79 12.97 -6.21 8.83
C GLY A 79 13.81 -5.03 9.32
N ALA A 80 13.92 -4.01 8.49
CA ALA A 80 14.77 -2.84 8.70
C ALA A 80 14.36 -2.00 9.93
N SER A 81 13.08 -2.01 10.31
CA SER A 81 12.57 -1.21 11.42
C SER A 81 12.77 -1.81 12.82
N VAL A 82 13.40 -2.99 12.95
CA VAL A 82 13.64 -3.60 14.28
C VAL A 82 14.27 -2.63 15.28
N ALA A 83 15.33 -1.92 14.86
CA ALA A 83 16.01 -0.96 15.73
C ALA A 83 15.22 0.35 15.92
N TYR A 84 14.37 0.72 14.97
CA TYR A 84 13.60 1.97 15.02
C TYR A 84 12.53 1.94 16.11
N TRP A 85 11.80 0.83 16.25
CA TRP A 85 10.73 0.72 17.23
C TRP A 85 11.21 0.88 18.67
N GLY A 86 12.39 0.31 18.99
CA GLY A 86 13.01 0.48 20.32
C GLY A 86 13.38 1.93 20.62
N GLU A 87 14.01 2.61 19.66
CA GLU A 87 14.37 4.04 19.78
C GLU A 87 13.12 4.95 19.88
N ILE A 88 12.08 4.67 19.11
CA ILE A 88 10.80 5.39 19.19
C ILE A 88 10.19 5.27 20.59
N ALA A 89 10.15 4.05 21.13
CA ALA A 89 9.62 3.79 22.46
C ALA A 89 10.38 4.58 23.54
N GLU A 90 11.71 4.50 23.52
CA GLU A 90 12.57 5.14 24.52
C GLU A 90 12.52 6.67 24.41
N ARG A 91 12.69 7.21 23.19
CA ARG A 91 12.77 8.66 22.97
C ARG A 91 11.48 9.40 23.31
N TYR A 92 10.34 8.80 23.01
CA TYR A 92 9.03 9.43 23.21
C TYR A 92 8.27 8.91 24.45
N GLY A 93 8.86 7.97 25.19
CA GLY A 93 8.26 7.41 26.40
C GLY A 93 6.94 6.71 26.12
N LEU A 94 6.84 5.97 25.01
CA LEU A 94 5.64 5.22 24.63
C LEU A 94 5.60 3.85 25.35
N ASP A 95 4.42 3.42 25.74
CA ASP A 95 4.18 2.04 26.19
C ASP A 95 4.14 1.09 24.97
N LEU A 96 5.34 0.81 24.45
CA LEU A 96 5.53 0.07 23.22
C LEU A 96 6.44 -1.16 23.46
N THR A 97 5.95 -2.32 23.02
CA THR A 97 6.69 -3.60 23.05
C THR A 97 7.03 -4.02 21.62
N VAL A 98 8.31 -4.26 21.35
CA VAL A 98 8.74 -4.92 20.09
C VAL A 98 8.52 -6.43 20.26
N VAL A 99 7.61 -6.99 19.45
CA VAL A 99 7.15 -8.38 19.62
C VAL A 99 8.19 -9.37 19.12
N ASN A 100 8.82 -9.12 17.99
CA ASN A 100 9.89 -9.93 17.41
C ASN A 100 11.14 -9.05 17.21
N PRO A 101 12.01 -8.92 18.22
CA PRO A 101 13.17 -8.04 18.16
C PRO A 101 14.37 -8.66 17.40
N ASP A 102 14.27 -9.93 17.00
CA ASP A 102 15.39 -10.67 16.41
C ASP A 102 15.48 -10.39 14.89
N VAL A 103 16.71 -10.22 14.41
CA VAL A 103 17.05 -10.19 12.99
C VAL A 103 17.70 -11.52 12.63
N ASP A 104 17.00 -12.35 11.89
CA ASP A 104 17.50 -13.63 11.40
C ASP A 104 17.32 -13.71 9.88
N ALA A 105 18.44 -13.75 9.15
CA ALA A 105 18.44 -13.82 7.70
C ALA A 105 17.71 -15.05 7.10
N THR A 106 17.41 -16.05 7.91
CA THR A 106 16.62 -17.21 7.49
C THR A 106 15.12 -17.05 7.74
N PHE A 107 14.71 -16.02 8.49
CA PHE A 107 13.32 -15.76 8.89
C PHE A 107 12.62 -16.97 9.52
N ARG A 108 13.36 -17.82 10.22
CA ARG A 108 12.84 -19.09 10.81
C ARG A 108 11.74 -18.89 11.85
N PHE A 109 11.59 -17.68 12.39
CA PHE A 109 10.54 -17.33 13.37
C PHE A 109 9.20 -17.07 12.69
N MET A 110 9.18 -16.88 11.36
CA MET A 110 7.96 -16.61 10.61
C MET A 110 7.13 -17.88 10.42
N THR A 111 5.81 -17.72 10.51
CA THR A 111 4.84 -18.73 10.08
C THR A 111 4.84 -18.87 8.57
N LEU A 112 4.58 -20.07 8.06
CA LEU A 112 4.44 -20.29 6.63
C LEU A 112 3.11 -19.70 6.15
N ASP A 113 3.11 -19.06 5.02
CA ASP A 113 1.92 -18.57 4.34
C ASP A 113 1.11 -19.73 3.72
N TRP A 114 -0.07 -19.43 3.21
CA TRP A 114 -1.00 -20.42 2.62
C TRP A 114 -0.38 -21.33 1.56
N ASP A 115 0.66 -20.86 0.87
CA ASP A 115 1.39 -21.60 -0.17
C ASP A 115 2.63 -22.37 0.36
N GLY A 116 2.81 -22.42 1.68
CA GLY A 116 3.94 -23.08 2.34
C GLY A 116 5.27 -22.33 2.24
N ARG A 117 5.25 -21.04 1.88
CA ARG A 117 6.44 -20.18 1.78
C ARG A 117 6.49 -19.20 2.94
N ILE A 118 7.70 -18.74 3.26
CA ILE A 118 7.90 -17.62 4.18
C ILE A 118 7.63 -16.33 3.40
N ARG A 119 6.70 -15.50 3.88
CA ARG A 119 6.40 -14.17 3.37
C ARG A 119 6.34 -13.20 4.54
N MET A 120 6.92 -12.03 4.38
CA MET A 120 6.85 -10.94 5.35
C MET A 120 5.82 -9.89 4.89
N ASP A 121 4.62 -10.37 4.53
CA ASP A 121 3.50 -9.52 4.10
C ASP A 121 2.63 -9.17 5.30
N CYS A 122 2.69 -7.93 5.76
CA CYS A 122 1.93 -7.45 6.92
C CYS A 122 0.41 -7.37 6.69
N SER A 123 -0.08 -7.64 5.49
CA SER A 123 -1.51 -7.84 5.21
C SER A 123 -1.95 -9.31 5.29
N SER A 124 -0.99 -10.26 5.40
CA SER A 124 -1.29 -11.68 5.50
C SER A 124 -1.55 -12.09 6.96
N PRO A 125 -2.69 -12.76 7.26
CA PRO A 125 -2.95 -13.28 8.59
C PRO A 125 -1.95 -14.36 9.02
N TYR A 126 -1.29 -15.03 8.08
CA TYR A 126 -0.25 -16.00 8.36
C TYR A 126 1.05 -15.33 8.82
N ALA A 127 1.51 -14.30 8.10
CA ALA A 127 2.68 -13.54 8.49
C ALA A 127 2.48 -12.83 9.84
N MET A 128 1.26 -12.33 10.08
CA MET A 128 0.86 -11.61 11.29
C MET A 128 0.36 -12.51 12.43
N ALA A 129 0.41 -13.84 12.27
CA ALA A 129 -0.19 -14.78 13.22
C ALA A 129 0.29 -14.55 14.66
N SER A 130 1.59 -14.38 14.87
CA SER A 130 2.18 -14.13 16.20
C SER A 130 1.61 -12.86 16.87
N LEU A 131 1.34 -11.83 16.09
CA LEU A 131 0.78 -10.57 16.58
C LEU A 131 -0.74 -10.68 16.80
N ILE A 132 -1.45 -11.39 15.93
CA ILE A 132 -2.88 -11.66 16.04
C ILE A 132 -3.17 -12.45 17.32
N ASP A 133 -2.38 -13.49 17.62
CA ASP A 133 -2.52 -14.31 18.83
C ASP A 133 -2.33 -13.50 20.11
N ARG A 134 -1.58 -12.41 20.05
CA ARG A 134 -1.30 -11.51 21.16
C ARG A 134 -2.12 -10.21 21.15
N ALA A 135 -3.07 -10.08 20.23
CA ALA A 135 -3.83 -8.84 20.06
C ALA A 135 -4.45 -8.30 21.36
N ALA A 136 -4.91 -9.18 22.25
CA ALA A 136 -5.50 -8.80 23.53
C ALA A 136 -4.50 -8.17 24.54
N GLU A 137 -3.19 -8.28 24.30
CA GLU A 137 -2.17 -7.65 25.15
C GLU A 137 -2.03 -6.15 24.88
N PHE A 138 -2.46 -5.67 23.72
CA PHE A 138 -2.25 -4.33 23.21
C PHE A 138 -3.57 -3.61 22.91
N ALA A 139 -3.58 -2.30 22.97
CA ALA A 139 -4.68 -1.50 22.44
C ALA A 139 -4.58 -1.42 20.91
N ILE A 140 -3.36 -1.26 20.40
CA ILE A 140 -3.02 -1.30 18.98
C ILE A 140 -1.81 -2.22 18.82
N ALA A 141 -1.91 -3.19 17.91
CA ALA A 141 -0.75 -3.95 17.48
C ALA A 141 -0.50 -3.68 15.98
N THR A 142 0.77 -3.61 15.57
CA THR A 142 1.16 -3.23 14.23
C THR A 142 2.33 -4.04 13.71
N GLY A 143 2.30 -4.38 12.43
CA GLY A 143 3.42 -5.01 11.74
C GLY A 143 3.92 -4.18 10.58
N ASN A 144 5.19 -4.35 10.24
CA ASN A 144 5.79 -3.82 9.02
C ASN A 144 6.40 -4.95 8.21
N ASP A 145 6.40 -4.83 6.89
CA ASP A 145 7.19 -5.71 6.04
C ASP A 145 8.69 -5.40 6.16
N THR A 146 9.54 -6.13 5.45
CA THR A 146 10.98 -6.12 5.71
C THR A 146 11.70 -4.81 5.40
N ASP A 147 11.22 -4.02 4.45
CA ASP A 147 11.72 -2.67 4.14
C ASP A 147 10.88 -1.56 4.80
N SER A 148 9.85 -1.97 5.55
CA SER A 148 9.01 -1.11 6.41
C SER A 148 8.24 -0.02 5.66
N ASP A 149 7.98 -0.24 4.37
CA ASP A 149 7.19 0.64 3.54
C ASP A 149 5.68 0.36 3.64
N ARG A 150 5.28 -0.77 4.27
CA ARG A 150 3.89 -1.19 4.48
C ARG A 150 3.56 -1.39 5.95
N HIS A 151 2.26 -1.37 6.25
CA HIS A 151 1.72 -1.53 7.60
C HIS A 151 0.70 -2.66 7.67
N GLY A 152 0.62 -3.31 8.84
CA GLY A 152 -0.50 -4.17 9.21
C GLY A 152 -1.03 -3.70 10.56
N ILE A 153 -2.33 -3.49 10.70
CA ILE A 153 -2.95 -3.02 11.94
C ILE A 153 -3.82 -4.12 12.52
N VAL A 154 -3.56 -4.47 13.77
CA VAL A 154 -4.32 -5.46 14.53
C VAL A 154 -4.93 -4.80 15.75
N THR A 155 -6.23 -4.98 15.95
CA THR A 155 -6.95 -4.49 17.12
C THR A 155 -7.69 -5.62 17.83
N PRO A 156 -7.91 -5.55 19.14
CA PRO A 156 -8.61 -6.61 19.88
C PRO A 156 -10.04 -6.87 19.39
N ASP A 157 -10.70 -5.84 18.87
CA ASP A 157 -12.10 -5.86 18.44
C ASP A 157 -12.32 -6.31 17.00
N ALA A 158 -11.30 -6.17 16.12
CA ALA A 158 -11.41 -6.47 14.69
C ALA A 158 -10.35 -7.46 14.17
N GLY A 159 -9.33 -7.79 14.96
CA GLY A 159 -8.19 -8.59 14.49
C GLY A 159 -7.34 -7.80 13.50
N LEU A 160 -6.78 -8.48 12.49
CA LEU A 160 -6.03 -7.85 11.40
C LEU A 160 -7.00 -7.13 10.46
N LEU A 161 -6.83 -5.82 10.33
CA LEU A 161 -7.64 -4.99 9.43
C LEU A 161 -7.19 -5.20 7.97
N ASP A 162 -8.18 -5.24 7.07
CA ASP A 162 -7.90 -5.10 5.64
C ASP A 162 -7.21 -3.74 5.39
N PRO A 163 -6.15 -3.67 4.56
CA PRO A 163 -5.46 -2.41 4.27
C PRO A 163 -6.39 -1.32 3.75
N ASN A 164 -7.34 -1.63 2.86
CA ASN A 164 -8.30 -0.65 2.36
C ASN A 164 -9.18 -0.06 3.48
N HIS A 165 -9.56 -0.90 4.45
CA HIS A 165 -10.34 -0.47 5.61
C HIS A 165 -9.55 0.52 6.46
N TYR A 166 -8.29 0.19 6.75
CA TYR A 166 -7.45 1.09 7.52
C TYR A 166 -7.10 2.37 6.77
N LEU A 167 -6.83 2.31 5.46
CA LEU A 167 -6.62 3.50 4.63
C LEU A 167 -7.84 4.43 4.67
N ALA A 168 -9.07 3.88 4.60
CA ALA A 168 -10.29 4.68 4.71
C ALA A 168 -10.40 5.40 6.05
N VAL A 169 -10.07 4.72 7.16
CA VAL A 169 -10.02 5.31 8.52
C VAL A 169 -8.95 6.38 8.63
N ALA A 170 -7.75 6.12 8.12
CA ALA A 170 -6.64 7.06 8.13
C ALA A 170 -6.99 8.35 7.36
N ILE A 171 -7.60 8.21 6.18
CA ILE A 171 -8.04 9.35 5.36
C ILE A 171 -9.11 10.16 6.09
N ASP A 172 -10.18 9.53 6.61
CA ASP A 172 -11.24 10.23 7.34
C ASP A 172 -10.66 11.00 8.53
N TYR A 173 -9.77 10.36 9.30
CA TYR A 173 -9.14 10.99 10.46
C TYR A 173 -8.25 12.16 10.06
N LEU A 174 -7.30 11.96 9.15
CA LEU A 174 -6.31 12.96 8.79
C LEU A 174 -6.95 14.22 8.21
N TYR A 175 -7.88 14.09 7.27
CA TYR A 175 -8.53 15.26 6.66
C TYR A 175 -9.46 16.04 7.61
N ARG A 176 -9.82 15.45 8.76
CA ARG A 176 -10.57 16.14 9.82
C ARG A 176 -9.65 16.77 10.87
N HIS A 177 -8.43 16.24 11.07
CA HIS A 177 -7.56 16.62 12.19
C HIS A 177 -6.28 17.35 11.75
N ARG A 178 -6.03 17.53 10.47
CA ARG A 178 -4.88 18.26 9.92
C ARG A 178 -5.34 19.59 9.31
N ALA A 179 -5.62 20.56 10.20
CA ALA A 179 -6.21 21.86 9.81
C ALA A 179 -5.30 22.70 8.89
N ASP A 180 -3.98 22.51 8.99
CA ASP A 180 -2.99 23.26 8.21
C ASP A 180 -2.73 22.65 6.83
N TRP A 181 -3.36 21.51 6.50
CA TRP A 181 -3.26 20.94 5.17
C TRP A 181 -3.94 21.81 4.12
N PRO A 182 -3.39 21.89 2.90
CA PRO A 182 -4.00 22.69 1.84
C PRO A 182 -5.47 22.29 1.64
N SER A 183 -6.37 23.27 1.65
CA SER A 183 -7.82 23.01 1.57
C SER A 183 -8.25 22.29 0.29
N GLY A 184 -7.49 22.43 -0.80
CA GLY A 184 -7.69 21.76 -2.07
C GLY A 184 -6.93 20.44 -2.24
N ALA A 185 -6.17 20.00 -1.22
CA ALA A 185 -5.39 18.78 -1.34
C ALA A 185 -6.27 17.53 -1.53
N ALA A 186 -5.95 16.76 -2.55
CA ALA A 186 -6.67 15.57 -2.96
C ALA A 186 -6.26 14.33 -2.13
N VAL A 187 -7.14 13.33 -2.13
CA VAL A 187 -6.83 11.96 -1.70
C VAL A 187 -6.31 11.19 -2.91
N GLY A 188 -5.12 10.60 -2.80
CA GLY A 188 -4.54 9.72 -3.81
C GLY A 188 -4.80 8.26 -3.51
N LYS A 189 -5.29 7.49 -4.51
CA LYS A 189 -5.42 6.04 -4.45
C LYS A 189 -5.06 5.37 -5.77
N THR A 190 -4.81 4.06 -5.75
CA THR A 190 -4.64 3.30 -7.00
C THR A 190 -5.98 2.88 -7.58
N MET A 191 -6.01 2.60 -8.90
CA MET A 191 -7.22 2.11 -9.60
C MET A 191 -7.73 0.76 -9.09
N VAL A 192 -6.95 0.05 -8.29
CA VAL A 192 -7.32 -1.25 -7.71
C VAL A 192 -7.59 -1.19 -6.20
N SER A 193 -7.39 -0.02 -5.57
CA SER A 193 -7.81 0.21 -4.18
C SER A 193 -9.33 0.33 -4.08
N SER A 194 -9.87 0.03 -2.90
CA SER A 194 -11.32 0.02 -2.62
C SER A 194 -11.99 1.37 -2.89
N SER A 195 -13.21 1.33 -3.41
CA SER A 195 -14.07 2.50 -3.61
C SER A 195 -14.70 3.02 -2.31
N ILE A 196 -14.48 2.37 -1.17
CA ILE A 196 -14.79 2.99 0.14
C ILE A 196 -13.98 4.28 0.32
N ILE A 197 -12.74 4.33 -0.21
CA ILE A 197 -11.89 5.53 -0.20
C ILE A 197 -12.55 6.67 -0.98
N ASP A 198 -13.20 6.38 -2.11
CA ASP A 198 -13.94 7.38 -2.90
C ASP A 198 -15.05 8.01 -2.09
N ARG A 199 -15.82 7.16 -1.37
CA ARG A 199 -16.93 7.59 -0.54
C ARG A 199 -16.46 8.41 0.66
N VAL A 200 -15.34 8.00 1.29
CA VAL A 200 -14.72 8.75 2.39
C VAL A 200 -14.21 10.10 1.90
N ALA A 201 -13.49 10.16 0.77
CA ALA A 201 -13.02 11.41 0.19
C ALA A 201 -14.19 12.35 -0.14
N GLY A 202 -15.26 11.82 -0.75
CA GLY A 202 -16.49 12.56 -1.03
C GLY A 202 -17.16 13.10 0.22
N ALA A 203 -17.29 12.29 1.28
CA ALA A 203 -17.85 12.70 2.57
C ALA A 203 -17.00 13.77 3.27
N ALA A 204 -15.68 13.76 3.05
CA ALA A 204 -14.75 14.78 3.54
C ALA A 204 -14.73 16.05 2.64
N GLY A 205 -15.50 16.08 1.54
CA GLY A 205 -15.50 17.18 0.57
C GLY A 205 -14.16 17.32 -0.18
N ARG A 206 -13.44 16.21 -0.39
CA ARG A 206 -12.12 16.19 -1.04
C ARG A 206 -12.19 15.56 -2.41
N THR A 207 -11.36 16.06 -3.31
CA THR A 207 -11.16 15.46 -4.62
C THR A 207 -10.35 14.17 -4.51
N LEU A 208 -10.62 13.22 -5.41
CA LEU A 208 -9.89 11.97 -5.53
C LEU A 208 -8.93 12.04 -6.72
N THR A 209 -7.70 11.60 -6.54
CA THR A 209 -6.72 11.38 -7.61
C THR A 209 -6.47 9.88 -7.73
N GLU A 210 -7.15 9.23 -8.68
CA GLU A 210 -7.00 7.81 -8.95
C GLU A 210 -5.93 7.58 -10.01
N VAL A 211 -4.89 6.80 -9.67
CA VAL A 211 -3.68 6.57 -10.50
C VAL A 211 -3.44 5.08 -10.75
N PRO A 212 -2.61 4.69 -11.73
CA PRO A 212 -2.20 3.29 -11.86
C PRO A 212 -1.46 2.79 -10.62
N VAL A 213 -1.35 1.46 -10.46
CA VAL A 213 -0.56 0.87 -9.38
C VAL A 213 0.90 1.33 -9.47
N GLY A 214 1.44 1.74 -8.31
CA GLY A 214 2.82 2.21 -8.15
C GLY A 214 2.89 3.57 -7.48
N PHE A 215 3.58 3.64 -6.36
CA PHE A 215 3.64 4.84 -5.51
C PHE A 215 4.24 6.07 -6.20
N LYS A 216 5.08 5.86 -7.22
CA LYS A 216 5.69 6.92 -8.04
C LYS A 216 4.69 7.94 -8.60
N TRP A 217 3.44 7.56 -8.77
CA TRP A 217 2.41 8.42 -9.32
C TRP A 217 1.90 9.47 -8.32
N PHE A 218 2.13 9.26 -7.02
CA PHE A 218 1.79 10.22 -5.97
C PHE A 218 2.90 11.24 -5.73
N VAL A 219 4.15 10.94 -6.15
CA VAL A 219 5.33 11.78 -5.88
C VAL A 219 5.14 13.25 -6.21
N PRO A 220 4.69 13.66 -7.41
CA PRO A 220 4.50 15.08 -7.72
C PRO A 220 3.51 15.76 -6.78
N GLY A 221 2.37 15.11 -6.51
CA GLY A 221 1.31 15.67 -5.68
C GLY A 221 1.68 15.77 -4.20
N LEU A 222 2.45 14.81 -3.67
CA LEU A 222 2.98 14.89 -2.31
C LEU A 222 4.03 15.99 -2.17
N LEU A 223 4.86 16.20 -3.20
CA LEU A 223 5.87 17.27 -3.20
C LEU A 223 5.29 18.67 -3.22
N ASP A 224 4.27 18.90 -4.02
CA ASP A 224 3.65 20.22 -4.18
C ASP A 224 2.44 20.45 -3.27
N GLY A 225 2.05 19.41 -2.50
CA GLY A 225 0.91 19.47 -1.56
C GLY A 225 -0.45 19.40 -2.24
N SER A 226 -0.54 19.11 -3.54
CA SER A 226 -1.81 18.90 -4.23
C SER A 226 -2.46 17.55 -3.88
N ILE A 227 -1.68 16.59 -3.37
CA ILE A 227 -2.13 15.35 -2.73
C ILE A 227 -1.63 15.37 -1.29
N ALA A 228 -2.53 15.24 -0.31
CA ALA A 228 -2.13 15.20 1.10
C ALA A 228 -1.97 13.77 1.64
N PHE A 229 -2.60 12.79 1.00
CA PHE A 229 -2.50 11.37 1.32
C PHE A 229 -2.42 10.57 0.02
N GLY A 230 -1.46 9.65 -0.09
CA GLY A 230 -1.36 8.67 -1.18
C GLY A 230 -1.27 7.27 -0.62
N GLY A 231 -2.14 6.35 -1.08
CA GLY A 231 -2.19 4.98 -0.57
C GLY A 231 -2.51 3.92 -1.61
N GLU A 232 -2.01 2.71 -1.35
CA GLU A 232 -2.19 1.52 -2.16
C GLU A 232 -2.85 0.40 -1.35
N GLU A 233 -3.66 -0.41 -1.98
CA GLU A 233 -4.32 -1.59 -1.39
C GLU A 233 -3.34 -2.63 -0.81
N SER A 234 -2.07 -2.52 -1.18
CA SER A 234 -0.97 -3.33 -0.66
C SER A 234 -0.48 -2.92 0.73
N ALA A 235 -1.19 -2.01 1.40
CA ALA A 235 -0.85 -1.43 2.70
C ALA A 235 0.34 -0.45 2.70
N GLY A 236 0.72 0.07 1.56
CA GLY A 236 1.73 1.13 1.44
C GLY A 236 1.06 2.50 1.31
N ALA A 237 1.44 3.45 2.14
CA ALA A 237 0.92 4.81 2.08
C ALA A 237 1.92 5.83 2.64
N SER A 238 1.66 7.10 2.33
CA SER A 238 2.30 8.25 2.96
C SER A 238 1.36 9.46 2.95
N PHE A 239 1.64 10.42 3.82
CA PHE A 239 0.84 11.63 3.96
C PHE A 239 1.71 12.81 4.41
N LEU A 240 1.18 14.03 4.26
CA LEU A 240 1.90 15.25 4.61
C LEU A 240 2.12 15.39 6.13
N CYS A 241 3.14 16.13 6.50
CA CYS A 241 3.35 16.60 7.87
C CYS A 241 2.12 17.37 8.39
N THR A 242 2.04 17.57 9.69
CA THR A 242 0.96 18.32 10.34
C THR A 242 0.81 19.74 9.80
N ASP A 243 1.92 20.37 9.40
CA ASP A 243 1.98 21.73 8.83
C ASP A 243 1.79 21.77 7.31
N GLY A 244 1.45 20.65 6.67
CA GLY A 244 1.20 20.56 5.22
C GLY A 244 2.43 20.41 4.36
N ARG A 245 3.64 20.35 4.92
CA ARG A 245 4.86 20.03 4.16
C ARG A 245 4.90 18.54 3.83
N VAL A 246 5.62 18.19 2.76
CA VAL A 246 5.88 16.79 2.43
C VAL A 246 6.67 16.12 3.56
N TRP A 247 6.21 14.95 3.98
CA TRP A 247 6.96 14.06 4.86
C TRP A 247 7.98 13.27 4.04
N THR A 248 7.48 12.44 3.16
CA THR A 248 8.28 11.67 2.20
C THR A 248 7.51 11.49 0.91
N THR A 249 8.20 11.18 -0.16
CA THR A 249 7.64 10.87 -1.48
C THR A 249 7.65 9.37 -1.78
N ASP A 250 7.93 8.56 -0.77
CA ASP A 250 7.75 7.10 -0.81
C ASP A 250 6.82 6.66 0.32
N LYS A 251 6.43 5.40 0.34
CA LYS A 251 5.62 4.77 1.38
C LYS A 251 6.38 4.72 2.70
N ASP A 252 5.68 4.88 3.80
CA ASP A 252 6.24 4.79 5.14
C ASP A 252 5.26 4.04 6.08
N GLY A 253 5.55 2.78 6.31
CA GLY A 253 4.71 1.92 7.15
C GLY A 253 4.76 2.28 8.64
N ILE A 254 5.84 2.89 9.13
CA ILE A 254 6.00 3.27 10.53
C ILE A 254 5.03 4.41 10.90
N ILE A 255 4.92 5.44 10.05
CA ILE A 255 3.99 6.54 10.35
C ILE A 255 2.53 6.09 10.29
N LEU A 256 2.19 5.15 9.39
CA LEU A 256 0.84 4.56 9.35
C LEU A 256 0.56 3.75 10.63
N ALA A 257 1.54 3.00 11.10
CA ALA A 257 1.44 2.23 12.33
C ALA A 257 1.26 3.13 13.57
N LEU A 258 2.04 4.20 13.69
CA LEU A 258 1.90 5.18 14.76
C LEU A 258 0.58 5.97 14.68
N LEU A 259 0.12 6.27 13.46
CA LEU A 259 -1.16 6.94 13.24
C LEU A 259 -2.34 6.14 13.79
N ALA A 260 -2.30 4.80 13.73
CA ALA A 260 -3.35 3.97 14.34
C ALA A 260 -3.46 4.21 15.85
N SER A 261 -2.32 4.41 16.51
CA SER A 261 -2.26 4.75 17.93
C SER A 261 -2.71 6.19 18.22
N GLU A 262 -2.39 7.14 17.35
CA GLU A 262 -2.88 8.52 17.43
C GLU A 262 -4.42 8.55 17.28
N ILE A 263 -4.97 7.83 16.31
CA ILE A 263 -6.42 7.72 16.12
C ILE A 263 -7.10 7.21 17.38
N ALA A 264 -6.59 6.12 17.96
CA ALA A 264 -7.14 5.56 19.20
C ALA A 264 -7.04 6.54 20.37
N ALA A 265 -5.91 7.24 20.50
CA ALA A 265 -5.69 8.20 21.57
C ALA A 265 -6.61 9.44 21.49
N VAL A 266 -6.83 9.96 20.28
CA VAL A 266 -7.64 11.18 20.07
C VAL A 266 -9.13 10.87 20.09
N THR A 267 -9.54 9.76 19.47
CA THR A 267 -10.98 9.46 19.28
C THR A 267 -11.57 8.60 20.40
N GLY A 268 -10.71 7.90 21.16
CA GLY A 268 -11.15 6.87 22.12
C GLY A 268 -11.69 5.60 21.48
N GLN A 269 -11.56 5.46 20.16
CA GLN A 269 -12.03 4.31 19.37
C GLN A 269 -10.85 3.66 18.65
N SER A 270 -10.87 2.35 18.54
CA SER A 270 -9.91 1.62 17.71
C SER A 270 -10.13 1.92 16.21
N PRO A 271 -9.11 1.73 15.36
CA PRO A 271 -9.32 1.78 13.91
C PRO A 271 -10.41 0.82 13.41
N GLY A 272 -10.59 -0.33 14.05
CA GLY A 272 -11.67 -1.28 13.73
C GLY A 272 -13.06 -0.71 14.03
N GLU A 273 -13.23 -0.08 15.19
CA GLU A 273 -14.49 0.61 15.56
C GLU A 273 -14.77 1.77 14.60
N ARG A 274 -13.76 2.57 14.27
CA ARG A 274 -13.89 3.68 13.31
C ARG A 274 -14.29 3.17 11.92
N TYR A 275 -13.70 2.06 11.46
CA TYR A 275 -14.12 1.48 10.18
C TYR A 275 -15.58 1.04 10.19
N ARG A 276 -16.06 0.37 11.25
CA ARG A 276 -17.48 -0.01 11.36
C ARG A 276 -18.42 1.18 11.30
N ASP A 277 -18.04 2.29 11.92
CA ASP A 277 -18.82 3.54 11.85
C ASP A 277 -18.86 4.11 10.42
N LEU A 278 -17.72 4.10 9.70
CA LEU A 278 -17.64 4.52 8.30
C LEU A 278 -18.46 3.59 7.39
N ALA A 279 -18.30 2.29 7.55
CA ALA A 279 -19.02 1.28 6.78
C ALA A 279 -20.54 1.38 6.99
N GLY A 280 -20.99 1.65 8.22
CA GLY A 280 -22.41 1.89 8.53
C GLY A 280 -22.99 3.12 7.85
N GLN A 281 -22.19 4.13 7.56
CA GLN A 281 -22.62 5.37 6.90
C GLN A 281 -22.48 5.32 5.37
N LEU A 282 -21.40 4.71 4.89
CA LEU A 282 -20.97 4.79 3.50
C LEU A 282 -21.11 3.47 2.72
N GLY A 283 -21.48 2.39 3.42
CA GLY A 283 -21.55 1.02 2.89
C GLY A 283 -20.27 0.23 3.17
N ASP A 284 -20.42 -1.08 3.28
CA ASP A 284 -19.36 -2.04 3.58
C ASP A 284 -19.05 -2.89 2.34
N PRO A 285 -17.98 -2.58 1.59
CA PRO A 285 -17.68 -3.32 0.37
C PRO A 285 -17.03 -4.67 0.70
N ALA A 286 -17.47 -5.71 0.02
CA ALA A 286 -16.72 -6.95 -0.09
C ALA A 286 -15.63 -6.76 -1.16
N TYR A 287 -14.37 -7.02 -0.82
CA TYR A 287 -13.21 -6.86 -1.70
C TYR A 287 -12.37 -8.14 -1.71
N ALA A 288 -11.87 -8.53 -2.87
CA ALA A 288 -10.94 -9.65 -2.97
C ALA A 288 -10.03 -9.55 -4.19
N ARG A 289 -8.88 -10.23 -4.10
CA ARG A 289 -7.91 -10.40 -5.18
C ARG A 289 -7.74 -11.89 -5.50
N ILE A 290 -7.65 -12.21 -6.80
CA ILE A 290 -7.31 -13.52 -7.32
C ILE A 290 -6.02 -13.39 -8.13
N ASP A 291 -5.05 -14.26 -7.86
CA ASP A 291 -3.83 -14.38 -8.64
C ASP A 291 -3.96 -15.65 -9.53
N ALA A 292 -4.00 -15.47 -10.84
CA ALA A 292 -4.17 -16.57 -11.81
C ALA A 292 -2.95 -16.72 -12.71
N PRO A 293 -2.50 -17.97 -13.01
CA PRO A 293 -1.35 -18.20 -13.86
C PRO A 293 -1.49 -17.55 -15.25
N ALA A 294 -0.43 -16.93 -15.74
CA ALA A 294 -0.41 -16.32 -17.06
C ALA A 294 0.96 -16.42 -17.71
N THR A 295 0.98 -16.84 -18.96
CA THR A 295 2.18 -16.85 -19.79
C THR A 295 2.64 -15.43 -20.12
N ARG A 296 3.89 -15.29 -20.56
CA ARG A 296 4.42 -13.99 -21.00
C ARG A 296 3.59 -13.36 -22.14
N ALA A 297 3.07 -14.19 -23.07
CA ALA A 297 2.24 -13.72 -24.18
C ALA A 297 0.89 -13.19 -23.67
N GLN A 298 0.24 -13.90 -22.76
CA GLN A 298 -1.02 -13.47 -22.12
C GLN A 298 -0.83 -12.19 -21.32
N LYS A 299 0.26 -12.08 -20.55
CA LYS A 299 0.60 -10.85 -19.82
C LYS A 299 0.79 -9.66 -20.77
N ALA A 300 1.46 -9.87 -21.91
CA ALA A 300 1.67 -8.81 -22.89
C ALA A 300 0.37 -8.37 -23.58
N LEU A 301 -0.57 -9.31 -23.82
CA LEU A 301 -1.90 -8.98 -24.35
C LEU A 301 -2.71 -8.19 -23.33
N LEU A 302 -2.79 -8.68 -22.08
CA LEU A 302 -3.54 -8.03 -21.01
C LEU A 302 -3.06 -6.59 -20.76
N ALA A 303 -1.74 -6.36 -20.81
CA ALA A 303 -1.16 -5.03 -20.65
C ALA A 303 -1.56 -4.02 -21.74
N LYS A 304 -2.04 -4.51 -22.89
CA LYS A 304 -2.39 -3.70 -24.06
C LYS A 304 -3.88 -3.75 -24.40
N LEU A 305 -4.71 -4.29 -23.50
CA LEU A 305 -6.15 -4.34 -23.72
C LEU A 305 -6.72 -2.94 -24.02
N SER A 306 -7.62 -2.91 -25.00
CA SER A 306 -8.47 -1.75 -25.27
C SER A 306 -9.87 -1.99 -24.69
N PRO A 307 -10.62 -0.92 -24.37
CA PRO A 307 -11.99 -1.06 -23.88
C PRO A 307 -12.90 -1.87 -24.80
N ASP A 308 -12.71 -1.78 -26.12
CA ASP A 308 -13.53 -2.46 -27.14
C ASP A 308 -13.34 -4.00 -27.14
N GLN A 309 -12.22 -4.49 -26.63
CA GLN A 309 -11.97 -5.93 -26.50
C GLN A 309 -12.74 -6.58 -25.34
N VAL A 310 -13.34 -5.77 -24.48
CA VAL A 310 -14.21 -6.22 -23.38
C VAL A 310 -15.61 -5.65 -23.62
N SER A 311 -16.34 -6.26 -24.55
CA SER A 311 -17.61 -5.71 -25.07
C SER A 311 -18.87 -6.14 -24.29
N VAL A 312 -18.71 -6.69 -23.06
CA VAL A 312 -19.86 -7.14 -22.25
C VAL A 312 -20.74 -5.95 -21.85
N ALA A 313 -22.06 -6.07 -22.02
CA ALA A 313 -23.00 -5.02 -21.67
C ALA A 313 -23.33 -4.99 -20.18
N GLU A 314 -23.25 -6.15 -19.51
CA GLU A 314 -23.57 -6.35 -18.10
C GLU A 314 -22.44 -7.08 -17.40
N LEU A 315 -22.33 -6.88 -16.08
CA LEU A 315 -21.44 -7.60 -15.17
C LEU A 315 -22.20 -7.89 -13.89
N ALA A 316 -22.27 -9.16 -13.52
CA ALA A 316 -23.01 -9.66 -12.34
C ALA A 316 -24.47 -9.21 -12.29
N GLY A 317 -25.12 -9.00 -13.45
CA GLY A 317 -26.49 -8.57 -13.59
C GLY A 317 -26.70 -7.05 -13.53
N GLU A 318 -25.65 -6.25 -13.53
CA GLU A 318 -25.71 -4.79 -13.58
C GLU A 318 -25.14 -4.26 -14.91
N PRO A 319 -25.72 -3.18 -15.48
CA PRO A 319 -25.14 -2.53 -16.65
C PRO A 319 -23.71 -2.06 -16.39
N VAL A 320 -22.83 -2.29 -17.37
CA VAL A 320 -21.47 -1.75 -17.33
C VAL A 320 -21.52 -0.25 -17.62
N LEU A 321 -21.05 0.54 -16.65
CA LEU A 321 -21.00 2.00 -16.73
C LEU A 321 -19.75 2.51 -17.42
N ASP A 322 -18.58 1.86 -17.16
CA ASP A 322 -17.31 2.30 -17.75
C ASP A 322 -16.30 1.15 -17.90
N ARG A 323 -15.33 1.33 -18.80
CA ARG A 323 -14.21 0.44 -19.09
C ARG A 323 -12.94 1.25 -19.20
N LEU A 324 -12.14 1.25 -18.15
CA LEU A 324 -10.95 2.09 -18.05
C LEU A 324 -9.68 1.28 -18.36
N THR A 325 -8.87 1.79 -19.26
CA THR A 325 -7.49 1.33 -19.50
C THR A 325 -6.46 2.40 -19.15
N ARG A 326 -6.94 3.58 -18.73
CA ARG A 326 -6.14 4.70 -18.23
C ARG A 326 -6.72 5.21 -16.93
N ALA A 327 -5.85 5.69 -16.05
CA ALA A 327 -6.25 6.26 -14.78
C ALA A 327 -6.86 7.66 -14.94
N PRO A 328 -8.02 7.93 -14.33
CA PRO A 328 -8.67 9.25 -14.44
C PRO A 328 -7.82 10.40 -13.87
N GLY A 329 -7.03 10.13 -12.81
CA GLY A 329 -6.28 11.16 -12.10
C GLY A 329 -5.09 11.73 -12.85
N ASN A 330 -4.46 10.96 -13.74
CA ASN A 330 -3.26 11.40 -14.46
C ASN A 330 -3.21 11.00 -15.94
N GLY A 331 -4.21 10.28 -16.44
CA GLY A 331 -4.27 9.80 -17.83
C GLY A 331 -3.28 8.69 -18.19
N GLU A 332 -2.54 8.16 -17.21
CA GLU A 332 -1.52 7.14 -17.45
C GLU A 332 -2.15 5.76 -17.67
N PRO A 333 -1.52 4.88 -18.47
CA PRO A 333 -2.03 3.53 -18.71
C PRO A 333 -2.10 2.69 -17.44
N LEU A 334 -3.24 2.03 -17.21
CA LEU A 334 -3.40 1.03 -16.14
C LEU A 334 -2.49 -0.19 -16.36
N GLY A 335 -2.14 -0.49 -17.59
CA GLY A 335 -1.46 -1.73 -17.97
C GLY A 335 -2.38 -2.95 -17.83
N GLY A 336 -3.68 -2.76 -18.09
CA GLY A 336 -4.76 -3.72 -17.95
C GLY A 336 -6.11 -3.04 -18.18
N ILE A 337 -7.15 -3.57 -17.59
CA ILE A 337 -8.51 -3.02 -17.69
C ILE A 337 -9.21 -2.98 -16.34
N LYS A 338 -10.06 -1.96 -16.12
CA LYS A 338 -11.04 -1.88 -15.02
C LYS A 338 -12.42 -1.73 -15.63
N VAL A 339 -13.37 -2.58 -15.20
CA VAL A 339 -14.77 -2.54 -15.62
C VAL A 339 -15.62 -2.19 -14.41
N ILE A 340 -16.51 -1.21 -14.56
CA ILE A 340 -17.23 -0.59 -13.45
C ILE A 340 -18.74 -0.74 -13.68
N THR A 341 -19.47 -1.10 -12.63
CA THR A 341 -20.94 -1.09 -12.54
C THR A 341 -21.39 -0.16 -11.42
N GLU A 342 -22.67 -0.11 -11.11
CA GLU A 342 -23.20 0.73 -10.04
C GLU A 342 -22.72 0.27 -8.65
N SER A 343 -22.79 -1.03 -8.38
CA SER A 343 -22.47 -1.58 -7.05
C SER A 343 -21.10 -2.22 -6.96
N GLY A 344 -20.36 -2.35 -8.07
CA GLY A 344 -19.07 -3.04 -8.04
C GLY A 344 -18.17 -2.80 -9.25
N TRP A 345 -17.03 -3.44 -9.23
CA TRP A 345 -16.07 -3.38 -10.31
C TRP A 345 -15.11 -4.58 -10.28
N PHE A 346 -14.49 -4.85 -11.40
CA PHE A 346 -13.24 -5.62 -11.41
C PHE A 346 -12.14 -4.87 -12.15
N ALA A 347 -10.88 -5.17 -11.78
CA ALA A 347 -9.70 -4.74 -12.52
C ALA A 347 -8.74 -5.90 -12.72
N ALA A 348 -8.19 -6.04 -13.92
CA ALA A 348 -7.24 -7.09 -14.25
C ALA A 348 -5.96 -6.51 -14.83
N ARG A 349 -4.81 -6.96 -14.33
CA ARG A 349 -3.49 -6.52 -14.79
C ARG A 349 -2.43 -7.64 -14.66
N PRO A 350 -1.41 -7.69 -15.53
CA PRO A 350 -0.31 -8.62 -15.38
C PRO A 350 0.53 -8.28 -14.14
N SER A 351 1.08 -9.31 -13.49
CA SER A 351 2.15 -9.12 -12.50
C SER A 351 3.45 -8.75 -13.20
N GLY A 352 4.17 -7.76 -12.65
CA GLY A 352 5.50 -7.37 -13.15
C GLY A 352 6.60 -8.35 -12.78
N THR A 353 6.43 -9.11 -11.68
CA THR A 353 7.47 -9.94 -11.06
C THR A 353 7.17 -11.44 -11.11
N GLU A 354 5.91 -11.83 -11.29
CA GLU A 354 5.45 -13.21 -11.23
C GLU A 354 4.75 -13.61 -12.54
N ASP A 355 4.67 -14.90 -12.82
CA ASP A 355 3.97 -15.44 -14.00
C ASP A 355 2.48 -15.64 -13.74
N VAL A 356 1.85 -14.54 -13.30
CA VAL A 356 0.41 -14.44 -13.01
C VAL A 356 -0.17 -13.14 -13.55
N TYR A 357 -1.48 -13.10 -13.74
CA TYR A 357 -2.23 -11.86 -13.71
C TYR A 357 -2.98 -11.74 -12.38
N LYS A 358 -3.24 -10.51 -11.98
CA LYS A 358 -3.98 -10.17 -10.75
C LYS A 358 -5.35 -9.64 -11.16
N LEU A 359 -6.39 -10.28 -10.63
CA LEU A 359 -7.77 -9.86 -10.74
C LEU A 359 -8.23 -9.31 -9.39
N TYR A 360 -8.53 -8.05 -9.35
CA TYR A 360 -9.11 -7.36 -8.20
C TYR A 360 -10.60 -7.18 -8.45
N ALA A 361 -11.42 -7.37 -7.45
CA ALA A 361 -12.86 -7.13 -7.55
C ALA A 361 -13.43 -6.60 -6.23
N GLU A 362 -14.47 -5.80 -6.35
CA GLU A 362 -15.19 -5.22 -5.23
C GLU A 362 -16.68 -5.16 -5.49
N SER A 363 -17.47 -5.30 -4.43
CA SER A 363 -18.92 -5.12 -4.47
C SER A 363 -19.47 -4.53 -3.19
N PHE A 364 -20.28 -3.48 -3.30
CA PHE A 364 -21.12 -2.96 -2.23
C PHE A 364 -22.46 -3.71 -2.06
N ALA A 365 -22.76 -4.65 -2.96
CA ALA A 365 -23.94 -5.52 -2.88
C ALA A 365 -23.66 -6.85 -2.14
N GLY A 366 -22.47 -6.95 -1.49
CA GLY A 366 -22.11 -8.05 -0.62
C GLY A 366 -21.31 -9.19 -1.29
N PRO A 367 -20.94 -10.21 -0.49
CA PRO A 367 -20.00 -11.26 -0.92
C PRO A 367 -20.51 -12.13 -2.08
N GLU A 368 -21.81 -12.40 -2.15
CA GLU A 368 -22.40 -13.20 -3.24
C GLU A 368 -22.32 -12.46 -4.59
N HIS A 369 -22.51 -11.14 -4.58
CA HIS A 369 -22.35 -10.31 -5.77
C HIS A 369 -20.88 -10.20 -6.16
N LEU A 370 -19.98 -10.07 -5.21
CA LEU A 370 -18.52 -10.11 -5.45
C LEU A 370 -18.11 -11.42 -6.13
N ALA A 371 -18.58 -12.57 -5.64
CA ALA A 371 -18.28 -13.87 -6.22
C ALA A 371 -18.73 -13.97 -7.70
N ARG A 372 -19.91 -13.43 -8.04
CA ARG A 372 -20.38 -13.37 -9.43
C ARG A 372 -19.51 -12.45 -10.29
N ILE A 373 -19.13 -11.28 -9.77
CA ILE A 373 -18.19 -10.38 -10.47
C ILE A 373 -16.90 -11.12 -10.79
N GLN A 374 -16.34 -11.85 -9.83
CA GLN A 374 -15.08 -12.58 -10.01
C GLN A 374 -15.21 -13.70 -11.06
N GLU A 375 -16.28 -14.49 -11.00
CA GLU A 375 -16.54 -15.57 -11.97
C GLU A 375 -16.71 -15.03 -13.39
N GLU A 376 -17.54 -14.01 -13.58
CA GLU A 376 -17.77 -13.39 -14.89
C GLU A 376 -16.50 -12.69 -15.42
N ALA A 377 -15.74 -12.01 -14.54
CA ALA A 377 -14.49 -11.39 -14.90
C ALA A 377 -13.46 -12.42 -15.40
N GLN A 378 -13.36 -13.58 -14.74
CA GLN A 378 -12.49 -14.67 -15.19
C GLN A 378 -12.92 -15.21 -16.56
N GLN A 379 -14.23 -15.41 -16.79
CA GLN A 379 -14.76 -15.85 -18.09
C GLN A 379 -14.46 -14.85 -19.21
N ILE A 380 -14.62 -13.55 -18.94
CA ILE A 380 -14.28 -12.46 -19.88
C ILE A 380 -12.80 -12.51 -20.23
N LEU A 381 -11.94 -12.58 -19.22
CA LEU A 381 -10.49 -12.61 -19.41
C LEU A 381 -10.04 -13.87 -20.14
N ASP A 382 -10.60 -15.04 -19.81
CA ASP A 382 -10.33 -16.30 -20.51
C ASP A 382 -10.70 -16.22 -21.99
N GLY A 383 -11.82 -15.58 -22.33
CA GLY A 383 -12.22 -15.32 -23.70
C GLY A 383 -11.17 -14.52 -24.45
N VAL A 384 -10.77 -13.38 -23.91
CA VAL A 384 -9.76 -12.47 -24.49
C VAL A 384 -8.37 -13.17 -24.60
N LEU A 385 -7.96 -13.91 -23.55
CA LEU A 385 -6.64 -14.53 -23.50
C LEU A 385 -6.54 -15.82 -24.35
N LYS A 386 -7.66 -16.48 -24.70
CA LYS A 386 -7.69 -17.61 -25.65
C LYS A 386 -7.43 -17.18 -27.08
N GLU A 387 -7.88 -16.00 -27.48
CA GLU A 387 -7.62 -15.47 -28.81
C GLU A 387 -6.10 -15.27 -29.07
N ALA A 388 -5.32 -15.03 -28.00
CA ALA A 388 -3.87 -14.90 -28.08
C ALA A 388 -3.12 -16.23 -28.32
N ASN A 389 -3.74 -17.38 -28.02
CA ASN A 389 -3.14 -18.69 -28.19
C ASN A 389 -3.53 -19.36 -29.54
N GLY A 390 -4.45 -18.74 -30.30
CA GLY A 390 -4.97 -19.24 -31.57
C GLY A 390 -4.29 -18.64 -32.82
N THR A 391 -3.27 -17.82 -32.64
CA THR A 391 -2.36 -17.33 -33.68
C THR A 391 -0.94 -17.77 -33.39
#